data_6a44a80e098fb896c87592e553baf755
#
_entry.id   6a44a80e098fb896c87592e553baf755
#
_cell.length_a   1.000
_cell.length_b   1.000
_cell.length_c   1.000
_cell.angle_alpha   90.00
_cell.angle_beta   90.00
_cell.angle_gamma   90.00
#
_symmetry.space_group_name_H-M   'P 1'
#
loop_
_entity.id
_entity.type
_entity.pdbx_description
1 polymer ?
#
loop_
_entity_poly.entity_id
_entity_poly.type
_entity_poly.pdbx_seq_one_letter_code
_entity_poly.pdbx_strand_id
1 'polypeptide(L)'
;MQDYNIFQYAVIDRVFDCRKTILGDRYQVLFYDPEETVVDVLTKIFAKRNGQGGYELKELFASYRSTAEITEFCNGILGGEGVGGNTVERHGRVPEEIQCESLDEAVEFINDKLSYGDMDAYDNIAILTNDEADAYEVYKQLSECTEVTLITNQSVVYAGGVVVLPKFLAKGMEFDAVYVMTDGTYDGSMVTRHAHYIACTRALHELYVLDVEQP
;
A
#
# COMPACT_ATOMS: atom_id res chain seq x y z
N MET A 1 -7.48 10.51 7.04
CA MET A 1 -6.84 11.70 6.42
C MET A 1 -6.65 11.49 4.93
N GLN A 2 -5.98 10.47 4.51
CA GLN A 2 -5.56 10.17 3.14
C GLN A 2 -6.69 9.81 2.15
N ASP A 3 -7.93 9.62 2.63
CA ASP A 3 -9.05 9.12 1.82
C ASP A 3 -10.00 10.24 1.34
N TYR A 4 -9.80 11.45 1.85
CA TYR A 4 -10.58 12.62 1.48
C TYR A 4 -9.73 13.65 0.73
N ASN A 5 -10.33 14.29 -0.25
CA ASN A 5 -9.70 15.41 -0.95
C ASN A 5 -9.96 16.74 -0.20
N ILE A 6 -9.28 17.79 -0.62
CA ILE A 6 -9.33 19.12 0.00
C ILE A 6 -10.76 19.68 0.07
N PHE A 7 -11.56 19.48 -1.00
CA PHE A 7 -12.94 19.96 -1.04
C PHE A 7 -13.83 19.26 -0.03
N GLN A 8 -13.65 17.94 0.15
CA GLN A 8 -14.38 17.18 1.15
C GLN A 8 -14.06 17.68 2.57
N TYR A 9 -12.79 17.98 2.87
CA TYR A 9 -12.41 18.57 4.14
C TYR A 9 -13.00 19.96 4.35
N ALA A 10 -13.02 20.80 3.32
CA ALA A 10 -13.65 22.10 3.40
C ALA A 10 -15.16 22.00 3.65
N VAL A 11 -15.84 21.01 3.07
CA VAL A 11 -17.26 20.73 3.34
C VAL A 11 -17.45 20.24 4.78
N ILE A 12 -16.64 19.28 5.24
CA ILE A 12 -16.68 18.78 6.61
C ILE A 12 -16.50 19.92 7.63
N ASP A 13 -15.55 20.82 7.38
CA ASP A 13 -15.35 21.97 8.24
C ASP A 13 -16.55 22.90 8.28
N ARG A 14 -17.20 23.09 7.15
CA ARG A 14 -18.33 24.01 7.03
C ARG A 14 -19.63 23.47 7.60
N VAL A 15 -19.83 22.15 7.50
CA VAL A 15 -21.06 21.46 7.93
C VAL A 15 -21.02 21.17 9.43
N PHE A 16 -19.88 20.78 9.96
CA PHE A 16 -19.77 20.36 11.35
C PHE A 16 -19.03 21.40 12.19
N ASP A 17 -19.78 22.13 13.03
CA ASP A 17 -19.23 23.09 13.99
C ASP A 17 -18.92 22.42 15.33
N CYS A 18 -17.94 21.53 15.35
CA CYS A 18 -17.50 20.78 16.51
C CYS A 18 -15.98 20.54 16.49
N ARG A 19 -15.44 20.10 17.62
CA ARG A 19 -14.05 19.59 17.65
C ARG A 19 -13.93 18.36 16.76
N LYS A 20 -12.85 18.30 16.00
CA LYS A 20 -12.57 17.23 15.06
C LYS A 20 -11.26 16.54 15.40
N THR A 21 -11.24 15.23 15.32
CA THR A 21 -10.01 14.44 15.33
C THR A 21 -9.86 13.80 13.96
N ILE A 22 -8.75 14.08 13.29
CA ILE A 22 -8.45 13.57 11.96
C ILE A 22 -7.27 12.62 12.08
N LEU A 23 -7.50 11.37 11.77
CA LEU A 23 -6.49 10.31 11.80
C LEU A 23 -6.09 9.94 10.37
N GLY A 24 -4.84 9.55 10.18
CA GLY A 24 -4.38 9.05 8.89
C GLY A 24 -2.87 8.99 8.80
N ASP A 25 -2.42 8.45 7.67
CA ASP A 25 -1.03 8.33 7.32
C ASP A 25 -0.73 9.30 6.17
N ARG A 26 0.22 10.23 6.40
CA ARG A 26 0.59 11.24 5.40
C ARG A 26 1.31 10.65 4.19
N TYR A 27 1.90 9.48 4.32
CA TYR A 27 2.60 8.80 3.24
C TYR A 27 1.68 7.90 2.39
N GLN A 28 0.44 7.66 2.83
CA GLN A 28 -0.57 6.91 2.07
C GLN A 28 -1.48 7.80 1.21
N VAL A 29 -1.06 9.02 0.91
CA VAL A 29 -1.78 9.95 0.04
C VAL A 29 -1.41 9.68 -1.41
N LEU A 30 -2.38 9.32 -2.26
CA LEU A 30 -2.19 9.10 -3.70
C LEU A 30 -2.21 10.40 -4.53
N PHE A 31 -2.90 11.43 -4.02
CA PHE A 31 -3.01 12.73 -4.67
C PHE A 31 -2.18 13.73 -3.87
N TYR A 32 -0.97 13.93 -4.28
CA TYR A 32 -0.01 14.80 -3.62
C TYR A 32 0.29 16.03 -4.48
N ASP A 33 0.24 17.21 -3.84
CA ASP A 33 0.85 18.42 -4.40
C ASP A 33 2.30 18.46 -3.88
N PRO A 34 3.31 18.44 -4.74
CA PRO A 34 4.70 18.45 -4.29
C PRO A 34 5.09 19.72 -3.50
N GLU A 35 4.31 20.80 -3.61
CA GLU A 35 4.58 22.05 -2.92
C GLU A 35 3.86 22.17 -1.56
N GLU A 36 2.87 21.31 -1.26
CA GLU A 36 2.07 21.43 -0.06
C GLU A 36 1.62 20.08 0.51
N THR A 37 2.02 19.77 1.72
CA THR A 37 1.61 18.51 2.37
C THR A 37 0.13 18.52 2.74
N VAL A 38 -0.49 17.33 2.84
CA VAL A 38 -1.89 17.19 3.31
C VAL A 38 -2.06 17.81 4.69
N VAL A 39 -1.05 17.71 5.55
CA VAL A 39 -1.07 18.32 6.89
C VAL A 39 -1.11 19.84 6.81
N ASP A 40 -0.35 20.47 5.89
CA ASP A 40 -0.37 21.90 5.68
C ASP A 40 -1.74 22.37 5.19
N VAL A 41 -2.32 21.66 4.25
CA VAL A 41 -3.67 21.94 3.73
C VAL A 41 -4.73 21.85 4.84
N LEU A 42 -4.73 20.75 5.60
CA LEU A 42 -5.65 20.57 6.71
C LEU A 42 -5.49 21.67 7.76
N THR A 43 -4.24 22.05 8.07
CA THR A 43 -3.93 23.16 8.95
C THR A 43 -4.56 24.46 8.46
N LYS A 44 -4.42 24.77 7.17
CA LYS A 44 -5.02 25.99 6.59
C LYS A 44 -6.54 25.99 6.63
N ILE A 45 -7.18 24.83 6.40
CA ILE A 45 -8.64 24.70 6.45
C ILE A 45 -9.16 24.91 7.88
N PHE A 46 -8.57 24.22 8.84
CA PHE A 46 -9.10 24.17 10.20
C PHE A 46 -8.60 25.30 11.13
N ALA A 47 -7.44 25.90 10.84
CA ALA A 47 -6.93 27.03 11.63
C ALA A 47 -7.70 28.35 11.44
N LYS A 48 -8.37 28.53 10.30
CA LYS A 48 -8.98 29.81 9.91
C LYS A 48 -10.28 30.17 10.63
N ARG A 49 -10.94 29.23 11.30
CA ARG A 49 -12.34 29.42 11.68
C ARG A 49 -12.58 30.17 12.99
N ASN A 50 -11.68 30.21 13.93
CA ASN A 50 -12.03 30.65 15.26
C ASN A 50 -11.00 31.46 16.05
N GLY A 51 -10.06 32.14 15.54
CA GLY A 51 -9.20 33.03 16.34
C GLY A 51 -8.74 32.55 17.74
N GLN A 52 -9.29 31.45 18.23
CA GLN A 52 -9.11 30.85 19.55
C GLN A 52 -8.84 29.33 19.50
N GLY A 53 -8.91 28.67 18.33
CA GLY A 53 -8.72 27.24 18.20
C GLY A 53 -7.43 26.90 17.48
N GLY A 54 -6.39 26.58 18.23
CA GLY A 54 -5.22 25.92 17.66
C GLY A 54 -5.55 24.46 17.30
N TYR A 55 -4.84 23.90 16.32
CA TYR A 55 -4.79 22.46 16.13
C TYR A 55 -3.62 21.89 16.95
N GLU A 56 -3.73 20.65 17.34
CA GLU A 56 -2.65 19.88 17.95
C GLU A 56 -2.31 18.74 17.00
N LEU A 57 -1.10 18.72 16.46
CA LEU A 57 -0.58 17.60 15.67
C LEU A 57 0.08 16.60 16.62
N LYS A 58 -0.36 15.36 16.55
CA LYS A 58 0.28 14.22 17.24
C LYS A 58 0.72 13.21 16.22
N GLU A 59 1.99 12.92 16.21
CA GLU A 59 2.58 11.88 15.37
C GLU A 59 2.75 10.61 16.19
N LEU A 60 2.31 9.48 15.61
CA LEU A 60 2.51 8.14 16.15
C LEU A 60 3.62 7.48 15.36
N PHE A 61 4.67 7.05 16.04
CA PHE A 61 5.89 6.53 15.41
C PHE A 61 6.03 5.02 15.49
N ALA A 62 5.12 4.31 16.15
CA ALA A 62 5.19 2.86 16.27
C ALA A 62 4.24 2.20 15.27
N SER A 63 4.77 1.36 14.38
CA SER A 63 3.98 0.45 13.55
C SER A 63 3.86 -0.89 14.26
N TYR A 64 2.64 -1.37 14.43
CA TYR A 64 2.33 -2.67 15.05
C TYR A 64 1.78 -3.68 14.04
N ARG A 65 1.68 -3.29 12.77
CA ARG A 65 1.00 -4.06 11.72
C ARG A 65 1.93 -5.10 11.12
N SER A 66 3.00 -4.66 10.51
CA SER A 66 3.95 -5.50 9.78
C SER A 66 5.15 -5.90 10.63
N THR A 67 5.97 -6.83 10.16
CA THR A 67 7.24 -7.16 10.77
C THR A 67 8.22 -5.98 10.73
N ALA A 68 9.26 -6.03 11.57
CA ALA A 68 10.30 -4.99 11.61
C ALA A 68 10.98 -4.84 10.24
N GLU A 69 11.27 -5.96 9.59
CA GLU A 69 11.96 -6.03 8.30
C GLU A 69 11.13 -5.40 7.18
N ILE A 70 9.81 -5.68 7.13
CA ILE A 70 8.89 -5.04 6.17
C ILE A 70 8.79 -3.54 6.46
N THR A 71 8.69 -3.16 7.71
CA THR A 71 8.62 -1.74 8.10
C THR A 71 9.88 -0.99 7.70
N GLU A 72 11.06 -1.58 7.93
CA GLU A 72 12.35 -1.00 7.54
C GLU A 72 12.47 -0.86 6.01
N PHE A 73 12.09 -1.90 5.27
CA PHE A 73 12.05 -1.88 3.80
C PHE A 73 11.15 -0.75 3.28
N CYS A 74 9.92 -0.66 3.80
CA CYS A 74 8.97 0.39 3.41
C CYS A 74 9.49 1.80 3.73
N ASN A 75 10.14 2.00 4.87
CA ASN A 75 10.79 3.27 5.22
C ASN A 75 11.93 3.62 4.26
N GLY A 76 12.66 2.62 3.76
CA GLY A 76 13.68 2.79 2.72
C GLY A 76 13.13 3.36 1.42
N ILE A 77 11.92 2.92 1.00
CA ILE A 77 11.23 3.44 -0.19
C ILE A 77 11.01 4.96 -0.08
N LEU A 78 10.69 5.46 1.10
CA LEU A 78 10.47 6.90 1.37
C LEU A 78 11.77 7.71 1.48
N GLY A 79 12.95 7.10 1.29
CA GLY A 79 14.23 7.82 1.30
C GLY A 79 14.64 8.36 2.68
N GLY A 80 14.17 7.74 3.76
CA GLY A 80 14.44 8.15 5.13
C GLY A 80 13.49 9.24 5.66
N GLU A 81 12.57 9.72 4.87
CA GLU A 81 11.45 10.57 5.34
C GLU A 81 10.39 9.76 6.09
N GLY A 82 10.51 8.44 6.05
CA GLY A 82 9.62 7.52 6.74
C GLY A 82 9.65 7.69 8.25
N VAL A 83 8.64 7.16 8.87
CA VAL A 83 8.47 7.19 10.33
C VAL A 83 9.63 6.43 10.96
N GLY A 84 10.67 7.15 11.39
CA GLY A 84 11.72 6.62 12.25
C GLY A 84 11.12 6.27 13.61
N GLY A 85 10.28 5.25 13.65
CA GLY A 85 9.61 4.82 14.86
C GLY A 85 10.17 3.50 15.36
N ASN A 86 10.00 3.26 16.64
CA ASN A 86 10.29 1.96 17.23
C ASN A 86 9.46 0.89 16.49
N THR A 87 10.16 0.07 15.73
CA THR A 87 9.58 -1.17 15.23
C THR A 87 9.21 -2.01 16.44
N VAL A 88 8.03 -2.60 16.39
CA VAL A 88 7.64 -3.61 17.38
C VAL A 88 8.61 -4.78 17.25
N GLU A 89 8.87 -5.49 18.35
CA GLU A 89 9.70 -6.71 18.40
C GLU A 89 9.03 -7.91 17.69
N ARG A 90 8.45 -7.66 16.51
CA ARG A 90 7.88 -8.70 15.66
C ARG A 90 8.76 -8.85 14.44
N HIS A 91 9.54 -9.91 14.42
CA HIS A 91 10.47 -10.22 13.35
C HIS A 91 9.87 -11.24 12.37
N GLY A 92 10.28 -11.13 11.11
CA GLY A 92 9.89 -12.01 10.02
C GLY A 92 10.99 -12.13 8.97
N ARG A 93 10.61 -12.56 7.78
CA ARG A 93 11.55 -12.62 6.66
C ARG A 93 11.86 -11.21 6.15
N VAL A 94 13.08 -11.02 5.70
CA VAL A 94 13.47 -9.80 4.97
C VAL A 94 12.75 -9.80 3.62
N PRO A 95 12.13 -8.68 3.21
CA PRO A 95 11.55 -8.58 1.88
C PRO A 95 12.54 -8.92 0.77
N GLU A 96 12.07 -9.63 -0.24
CA GLU A 96 12.88 -10.04 -1.39
C GLU A 96 12.52 -9.17 -2.61
N GLU A 97 13.55 -8.62 -3.29
CA GLU A 97 13.41 -7.93 -4.57
C GLU A 97 13.91 -8.84 -5.68
N ILE A 98 13.07 -9.15 -6.65
CA ILE A 98 13.32 -10.12 -7.72
C ILE A 98 13.21 -9.41 -9.07
N GLN A 99 14.23 -9.52 -9.90
CA GLN A 99 14.19 -9.08 -11.28
C GLN A 99 13.67 -10.24 -12.15
N CYS A 100 12.65 -9.98 -12.95
CA CYS A 100 12.04 -10.94 -13.87
C CYS A 100 12.17 -10.43 -15.31
N GLU A 101 12.69 -11.28 -16.21
CA GLU A 101 12.84 -10.94 -17.64
C GLU A 101 11.49 -10.89 -18.38
N SER A 102 10.44 -11.45 -17.76
CA SER A 102 9.09 -11.50 -18.35
C SER A 102 8.01 -11.69 -17.29
N LEU A 103 6.75 -11.46 -17.70
CA LEU A 103 5.59 -11.77 -16.90
C LEU A 103 5.49 -13.26 -16.56
N ASP A 104 5.84 -14.12 -17.53
CA ASP A 104 5.79 -15.58 -17.35
C ASP A 104 6.74 -16.03 -16.23
N GLU A 105 7.95 -15.48 -16.17
CA GLU A 105 8.90 -15.76 -15.10
C GLU A 105 8.39 -15.29 -13.73
N ALA A 106 7.79 -14.09 -13.67
CA ALA A 106 7.20 -13.59 -12.44
C ALA A 106 6.05 -14.48 -11.94
N VAL A 107 5.20 -14.95 -12.85
CA VAL A 107 4.08 -15.85 -12.54
C VAL A 107 4.60 -17.22 -12.10
N GLU A 108 5.63 -17.76 -12.76
CA GLU A 108 6.27 -19.02 -12.36
C GLU A 108 6.84 -18.92 -10.94
N PHE A 109 7.57 -17.83 -10.64
CA PHE A 109 8.08 -17.57 -9.30
C PHE A 109 6.96 -17.54 -8.23
N ILE A 110 5.86 -16.81 -8.52
CA ILE A 110 4.71 -16.73 -7.60
C ILE A 110 4.11 -18.14 -7.40
N ASN A 111 3.87 -18.87 -8.49
CA ASN A 111 3.29 -20.22 -8.44
C ASN A 111 4.16 -21.19 -7.64
N ASP A 112 5.48 -21.13 -7.82
CA ASP A 112 6.42 -21.95 -7.07
C ASP A 112 6.37 -21.62 -5.56
N LYS A 113 6.36 -20.34 -5.20
CA LYS A 113 6.22 -19.93 -3.78
C LYS A 113 4.89 -20.37 -3.18
N LEU A 114 3.79 -20.28 -3.94
CA LEU A 114 2.46 -20.75 -3.49
C LEU A 114 2.39 -22.27 -3.33
N SER A 115 3.09 -23.02 -4.20
CA SER A 115 3.01 -24.50 -4.24
C SER A 115 4.00 -25.18 -3.30
N TYR A 116 5.20 -24.63 -3.12
CA TYR A 116 6.31 -25.27 -2.40
C TYR A 116 6.82 -24.46 -1.21
N GLY A 117 6.30 -23.25 -1.01
CA GLY A 117 6.68 -22.39 0.09
C GLY A 117 5.88 -22.65 1.36
N ASP A 118 6.22 -21.95 2.43
CA ASP A 118 5.49 -21.98 3.70
C ASP A 118 4.16 -21.19 3.62
N MET A 119 3.61 -21.01 2.40
CA MET A 119 2.43 -20.17 2.15
C MET A 119 1.13 -20.80 2.66
N ASP A 120 1.11 -22.11 2.89
CA ASP A 120 -0.02 -22.80 3.55
C ASP A 120 -0.35 -22.26 4.96
N ALA A 121 0.59 -21.51 5.56
CA ALA A 121 0.39 -20.88 6.86
C ALA A 121 -0.41 -19.56 6.78
N TYR A 122 -0.69 -19.06 5.57
CA TYR A 122 -1.32 -17.77 5.33
C TYR A 122 -2.71 -17.92 4.71
N ASP A 123 -3.67 -17.22 5.30
CA ASP A 123 -5.07 -17.26 4.85
C ASP A 123 -5.34 -16.25 3.72
N ASN A 124 -4.53 -15.18 3.63
CA ASN A 124 -4.78 -14.07 2.73
C ASN A 124 -3.49 -13.67 1.99
N ILE A 125 -3.41 -13.96 0.70
CA ILE A 125 -2.25 -13.67 -0.12
C ILE A 125 -2.67 -12.77 -1.29
N ALA A 126 -1.96 -11.69 -1.52
CA ALA A 126 -2.26 -10.76 -2.60
C ALA A 126 -1.13 -10.65 -3.62
N ILE A 127 -1.50 -10.67 -4.89
CA ILE A 127 -0.64 -10.27 -6.00
C ILE A 127 -1.13 -8.91 -6.49
N LEU A 128 -0.30 -7.87 -6.29
CA LEU A 128 -0.61 -6.48 -6.59
C LEU A 128 0.03 -6.07 -7.90
N THR A 129 -0.78 -5.77 -8.91
CA THR A 129 -0.35 -5.37 -10.26
C THR A 129 -0.47 -3.85 -10.46
N ASN A 130 0.08 -3.33 -11.57
CA ASN A 130 0.02 -1.89 -11.85
C ASN A 130 -1.39 -1.44 -12.20
N ASP A 131 -2.09 -2.21 -13.05
CA ASP A 131 -3.45 -1.89 -13.50
C ASP A 131 -4.34 -3.14 -13.63
N GLU A 132 -5.57 -2.95 -14.13
CA GLU A 132 -6.56 -4.02 -14.30
C GLU A 132 -6.19 -4.97 -15.46
N ALA A 133 -5.48 -4.51 -16.47
CA ALA A 133 -5.07 -5.35 -17.60
C ALA A 133 -3.98 -6.33 -17.15
N ASP A 134 -2.98 -5.83 -16.43
CA ASP A 134 -1.95 -6.67 -15.82
C ASP A 134 -2.57 -7.68 -14.85
N ALA A 135 -3.52 -7.23 -14.02
CA ALA A 135 -4.22 -8.11 -13.08
C ALA A 135 -4.94 -9.27 -13.79
N TYR A 136 -5.56 -8.99 -14.92
CA TYR A 136 -6.24 -10.01 -15.71
C TYR A 136 -5.28 -11.02 -16.32
N GLU A 137 -4.15 -10.58 -16.87
CA GLU A 137 -3.16 -11.47 -17.47
C GLU A 137 -2.48 -12.35 -16.41
N VAL A 138 -2.11 -11.79 -15.26
CA VAL A 138 -1.56 -12.56 -14.12
C VAL A 138 -2.61 -13.57 -13.61
N TYR A 139 -3.85 -13.14 -13.42
CA TYR A 139 -4.93 -14.02 -13.00
C TYR A 139 -5.14 -15.18 -13.97
N LYS A 140 -5.16 -14.91 -15.27
CA LYS A 140 -5.35 -15.91 -16.30
C LYS A 140 -4.29 -17.01 -16.26
N GLN A 141 -3.03 -16.63 -16.09
CA GLN A 141 -1.93 -17.60 -16.03
C GLN A 141 -1.95 -18.38 -14.70
N LEU A 142 -2.09 -17.69 -13.55
CA LEU A 142 -2.12 -18.35 -12.24
C LEU A 142 -3.31 -19.28 -12.06
N SER A 143 -4.47 -18.93 -12.61
CA SER A 143 -5.69 -19.75 -12.50
C SER A 143 -5.62 -21.11 -13.18
N GLU A 144 -4.60 -21.35 -14.03
CA GLU A 144 -4.33 -22.66 -14.63
C GLU A 144 -3.72 -23.65 -13.62
N CYS A 145 -3.05 -23.15 -12.58
CA CYS A 145 -2.28 -23.96 -11.62
C CYS A 145 -2.77 -23.81 -10.18
N THR A 146 -3.36 -22.68 -9.81
CA THR A 146 -3.69 -22.35 -8.43
C THR A 146 -5.09 -21.77 -8.34
N GLU A 147 -5.81 -22.07 -7.25
CA GLU A 147 -7.09 -21.41 -6.96
C GLU A 147 -6.83 -19.94 -6.59
N VAL A 148 -7.22 -19.03 -7.48
CA VAL A 148 -6.99 -17.60 -7.33
C VAL A 148 -8.25 -16.81 -7.70
N THR A 149 -8.45 -15.67 -7.08
CA THR A 149 -9.60 -14.79 -7.34
C THR A 149 -9.11 -13.45 -7.90
N LEU A 150 -9.69 -13.01 -9.01
CA LEU A 150 -9.48 -11.67 -9.55
C LEU A 150 -10.40 -10.66 -8.85
N ILE A 151 -9.82 -9.62 -8.23
CA ILE A 151 -10.56 -8.50 -7.66
C ILE A 151 -10.50 -7.31 -8.61
N THR A 152 -11.68 -6.81 -8.98
CA THR A 152 -11.88 -5.64 -9.84
C THR A 152 -12.71 -4.59 -9.13
N ASN A 153 -12.88 -3.42 -9.76
CA ASN A 153 -13.79 -2.37 -9.28
C ASN A 153 -15.25 -2.83 -9.10
N GLN A 154 -15.63 -3.96 -9.69
CA GLN A 154 -16.99 -4.52 -9.61
C GLN A 154 -17.11 -5.62 -8.54
N SER A 155 -16.02 -6.02 -7.92
CA SER A 155 -16.02 -7.08 -6.91
C SER A 155 -16.67 -6.57 -5.63
N VAL A 156 -17.66 -7.31 -5.10
CA VAL A 156 -18.45 -6.90 -3.94
C VAL A 156 -17.98 -7.55 -2.65
N VAL A 157 -17.34 -8.73 -2.75
CA VAL A 157 -16.94 -9.53 -1.58
C VAL A 157 -15.54 -10.09 -1.80
N TYR A 158 -14.72 -10.00 -0.76
CA TYR A 158 -13.45 -10.70 -0.65
C TYR A 158 -13.58 -11.78 0.43
N ALA A 159 -13.37 -13.04 0.06
CA ALA A 159 -13.56 -14.18 0.93
C ALA A 159 -12.25 -14.79 1.50
N GLY A 160 -11.12 -14.12 1.31
CA GLY A 160 -9.79 -14.67 1.65
C GLY A 160 -9.18 -15.49 0.50
N GLY A 161 -8.09 -16.19 0.79
CA GLY A 161 -7.34 -16.97 -0.20
C GLY A 161 -6.35 -16.13 -1.02
N VAL A 162 -5.95 -16.66 -2.17
CA VAL A 162 -5.04 -15.98 -3.09
C VAL A 162 -5.83 -15.06 -4.01
N VAL A 163 -5.44 -13.78 -4.07
CA VAL A 163 -6.12 -12.79 -4.90
C VAL A 163 -5.13 -12.04 -5.79
N VAL A 164 -5.59 -11.69 -6.99
CA VAL A 164 -4.90 -10.77 -7.89
C VAL A 164 -5.72 -9.49 -8.01
N LEU A 165 -5.08 -8.34 -7.83
CA LEU A 165 -5.75 -7.05 -7.91
C LEU A 165 -4.78 -5.92 -8.26
N PRO A 166 -5.27 -4.84 -8.89
CA PRO A 166 -4.48 -3.63 -9.06
C PRO A 166 -4.12 -2.97 -7.72
N LYS A 167 -2.91 -2.41 -7.61
CA LYS A 167 -2.40 -1.72 -6.40
C LYS A 167 -3.38 -0.71 -5.81
N PHE A 168 -4.10 0.04 -6.66
CA PHE A 168 -5.01 1.08 -6.19
C PHE A 168 -6.25 0.51 -5.46
N LEU A 169 -6.65 -0.73 -5.75
CA LEU A 169 -7.74 -1.41 -5.04
C LEU A 169 -7.30 -1.98 -3.68
N ALA A 170 -6.02 -2.23 -3.50
CA ALA A 170 -5.49 -2.77 -2.25
C ALA A 170 -5.46 -1.75 -1.10
N LYS A 171 -5.75 -0.47 -1.39
CA LYS A 171 -5.75 0.57 -0.36
C LYS A 171 -6.76 0.28 0.73
N GLY A 172 -6.29 0.22 1.98
CA GLY A 172 -7.11 -0.11 3.16
C GLY A 172 -7.27 -1.60 3.43
N MET A 173 -6.78 -2.47 2.54
CA MET A 173 -6.71 -3.91 2.75
C MET A 173 -5.39 -4.31 3.40
N GLU A 174 -5.34 -5.51 3.97
CA GLU A 174 -4.17 -6.12 4.59
C GLU A 174 -4.12 -7.59 4.25
N PHE A 175 -2.91 -8.11 4.00
CA PHE A 175 -2.70 -9.49 3.58
C PHE A 175 -1.52 -10.10 4.33
N ASP A 176 -1.58 -11.38 4.59
CA ASP A 176 -0.50 -12.10 5.26
C ASP A 176 0.79 -12.07 4.43
N ALA A 177 0.67 -12.34 3.13
CA ALA A 177 1.76 -12.24 2.17
C ALA A 177 1.36 -11.38 0.96
N VAL A 178 2.30 -10.60 0.46
CA VAL A 178 2.08 -9.70 -0.70
C VAL A 178 3.19 -9.86 -1.72
N TYR A 179 2.80 -10.03 -2.97
CA TYR A 179 3.64 -9.94 -4.15
C TYR A 179 3.31 -8.61 -4.85
N VAL A 180 4.26 -7.67 -4.89
CA VAL A 180 4.12 -6.38 -5.56
C VAL A 180 4.82 -6.45 -6.90
N MET A 181 4.06 -6.41 -7.99
CA MET A 181 4.64 -6.40 -9.34
C MET A 181 4.93 -4.97 -9.76
N THR A 182 6.11 -4.71 -10.31
CA THR A 182 6.53 -3.44 -10.90
C THR A 182 6.98 -3.69 -12.35
N ASP A 183 7.04 -2.65 -13.14
CA ASP A 183 7.33 -2.71 -14.59
C ASP A 183 8.55 -1.87 -14.96
N GLY A 184 9.48 -1.67 -14.05
CA GLY A 184 10.65 -0.83 -14.26
C GLY A 184 10.34 0.67 -14.40
N THR A 185 9.06 1.07 -14.37
CA THR A 185 8.64 2.48 -14.47
C THR A 185 8.79 3.25 -13.16
N TYR A 186 9.39 2.64 -12.15
CA TYR A 186 9.70 3.30 -10.89
C TYR A 186 10.77 4.38 -11.14
N ASP A 187 10.33 5.58 -11.49
CA ASP A 187 11.19 6.72 -11.79
C ASP A 187 11.73 7.43 -10.53
N GLY A 188 11.40 6.92 -9.35
CA GLY A 188 11.77 7.52 -8.08
C GLY A 188 11.05 8.83 -7.77
N SER A 189 10.07 9.23 -8.59
CA SER A 189 9.23 10.39 -8.28
C SER A 189 8.45 10.17 -6.99
N MET A 190 8.01 11.24 -6.36
CA MET A 190 7.26 11.15 -5.11
C MET A 190 5.96 10.36 -5.28
N VAL A 191 5.30 10.49 -6.44
CA VAL A 191 4.05 9.77 -6.73
C VAL A 191 4.28 8.27 -6.83
N THR A 192 5.30 7.84 -7.58
CA THR A 192 5.64 6.42 -7.72
C THR A 192 6.13 5.82 -6.41
N ARG A 193 6.92 6.57 -5.62
CA ARG A 193 7.36 6.16 -4.28
C ARG A 193 6.18 5.91 -3.34
N HIS A 194 5.22 6.83 -3.28
CA HIS A 194 4.05 6.68 -2.42
C HIS A 194 3.16 5.52 -2.87
N ALA A 195 2.94 5.34 -4.18
CA ALA A 195 2.18 4.20 -4.69
C ALA A 195 2.86 2.86 -4.33
N HIS A 196 4.19 2.80 -4.48
CA HIS A 196 4.97 1.62 -4.12
C HIS A 196 4.96 1.38 -2.60
N TYR A 197 5.18 2.42 -1.80
CA TYR A 197 5.06 2.36 -0.34
C TYR A 197 3.70 1.84 0.11
N ILE A 198 2.60 2.37 -0.46
CA ILE A 198 1.24 1.93 -0.13
C ILE A 198 1.06 0.44 -0.43
N ALA A 199 1.54 -0.03 -1.58
CA ALA A 199 1.46 -1.44 -1.96
C ALA A 199 2.24 -2.33 -0.99
N CYS A 200 3.50 -1.99 -0.69
CA CYS A 200 4.35 -2.76 0.21
C CYS A 200 3.82 -2.79 1.66
N THR A 201 3.22 -1.69 2.13
CA THR A 201 2.61 -1.63 3.47
C THR A 201 1.34 -2.45 3.62
N ARG A 202 0.88 -3.14 2.59
CA ARG A 202 -0.24 -4.10 2.66
C ARG A 202 0.18 -5.43 3.27
N ALA A 203 1.48 -5.73 3.29
CA ALA A 203 2.04 -6.97 3.80
C ALA A 203 2.13 -6.97 5.32
N LEU A 204 1.69 -8.08 5.93
CA LEU A 204 1.78 -8.30 7.38
C LEU A 204 3.01 -9.14 7.75
N HIS A 205 3.31 -10.19 6.99
CA HIS A 205 4.31 -11.22 7.33
C HIS A 205 5.38 -11.41 6.24
N GLU A 206 4.96 -11.41 4.96
CA GLU A 206 5.84 -11.69 3.82
C GLU A 206 5.65 -10.64 2.74
N LEU A 207 6.76 -10.18 2.15
CA LEU A 207 6.75 -9.20 1.06
C LEU A 207 7.76 -9.60 0.00
N TYR A 208 7.28 -9.68 -1.24
CA TYR A 208 8.06 -9.90 -2.45
C TYR A 208 7.80 -8.76 -3.43
N VAL A 209 8.84 -8.17 -3.97
CA VAL A 209 8.76 -7.15 -5.03
C VAL A 209 9.34 -7.75 -6.31
N LEU A 210 8.50 -7.86 -7.32
CA LEU A 210 8.83 -8.45 -8.61
C LEU A 210 8.91 -7.34 -9.64
N ASP A 211 10.12 -7.04 -10.11
CA ASP A 211 10.34 -6.04 -11.15
C ASP A 211 10.41 -6.74 -12.50
N VAL A 212 9.37 -6.54 -13.31
CA VAL A 212 9.17 -7.24 -14.58
C VAL A 212 9.59 -6.33 -15.73
N GLU A 213 10.59 -6.75 -16.51
CA GLU A 213 10.97 -6.01 -17.71
C GLU A 213 9.80 -5.97 -18.70
N GLN A 214 9.49 -4.76 -19.20
CA GLN A 214 8.55 -4.62 -20.29
C GLN A 214 9.22 -4.95 -21.61
N PRO A 215 8.55 -5.68 -22.53
CA PRO A 215 9.09 -6.05 -23.80
C PRO A 215 9.37 -4.88 -24.75
#